data_58dab7314c1ca06a988a9fde3f894bff
#
_entry.id   58dab7314c1ca06a988a9fde3f894bff
#
_cell.length_a   1.000
_cell.length_b   1.000
_cell.length_c   1.000
_cell.angle_alpha   90.00
_cell.angle_beta   90.00
_cell.angle_gamma   90.00
#
_symmetry.space_group_name_H-M   'P 1'
#
loop_
_entity.id
_entity.type
_entity.pdbx_description
1 polymer ?
#
loop_
_entity_poly.entity_id
_entity_poly.type
_entity_poly.pdbx_seq_one_letter_code
_entity_poly.pdbx_strand_id
1 'polypeptide(L)'
;VNGSFSYGMIEDISHITDAASFLTNYISSDFGDVEVESPTLRVGMNYVQAKVVCNDKNIYIPLQSNSKVFLATAEEIEYALGLKDIRNPLVCGYLEMYEGTSGSEKVTLPVRLNSKFIIGPEGAHLNISGISGLAAKTSYAMFLMKAIQDTYIKNKSEDESVAFVMFNVKGRDLLTIDQPNDYDDEDDPAKEKAENEALYKKLGLSPEPFHNVHYYYPYSTEGSWNTYLTPEEVDDAIKTKKAKKYKYIYREDRNNLDLMFSNIDDSTQTMDAIINYIMAGQGKFSGADDWQEFLEIIREKCAAGAQSDREKEIPIASWRKFYRIVNKAINDKAAIFARDINASKGETRLGDALKYIKKNEAHVID
;
A
#
# COMPACT_ATOMS: atom_id res chain seq x y z
N VAL A 1 -25.72 -37.30 14.78
CA VAL A 1 -27.04 -36.82 15.17
C VAL A 1 -27.77 -36.42 13.91
N ASN A 2 -28.95 -36.98 13.65
CA ASN A 2 -29.65 -36.80 12.38
C ASN A 2 -29.89 -35.32 12.07
N GLY A 3 -29.46 -34.90 10.89
CA GLY A 3 -29.69 -33.56 10.35
C GLY A 3 -28.75 -32.47 10.88
N SER A 4 -27.53 -32.82 11.25
CA SER A 4 -26.44 -31.87 11.56
C SER A 4 -25.32 -32.00 10.52
N PHE A 5 -24.74 -30.86 10.13
CA PHE A 5 -23.61 -30.79 9.24
C PHE A 5 -22.35 -30.32 10.00
N SER A 6 -21.27 -31.08 9.83
CA SER A 6 -19.94 -30.67 10.31
C SER A 6 -19.08 -30.30 9.11
N TYR A 7 -18.46 -29.14 9.18
CA TYR A 7 -17.56 -28.63 8.15
C TYR A 7 -16.12 -28.89 8.58
N GLY A 8 -15.33 -29.48 7.70
CA GLY A 8 -13.93 -29.81 7.96
C GLY A 8 -13.00 -29.26 6.89
N MET A 9 -11.81 -28.89 7.33
CA MET A 9 -10.71 -28.53 6.44
C MET A 9 -9.80 -29.74 6.26
N ILE A 10 -9.51 -30.11 5.02
CA ILE A 10 -8.57 -31.19 4.70
C ILE A 10 -7.16 -30.75 5.08
N GLU A 11 -6.50 -31.51 5.95
CA GLU A 11 -5.13 -31.24 6.38
C GLU A 11 -4.11 -32.13 5.66
N ASP A 12 -4.51 -33.37 5.34
CA ASP A 12 -3.64 -34.31 4.65
C ASP A 12 -4.42 -35.29 3.78
N ILE A 13 -3.83 -35.70 2.67
CA ILE A 13 -4.32 -36.73 1.77
C ILE A 13 -3.21 -37.73 1.54
N SER A 14 -3.39 -38.96 2.00
CA SER A 14 -2.40 -40.00 1.87
C SER A 14 -2.98 -41.19 1.10
N HIS A 15 -2.17 -41.85 0.30
CA HIS A 15 -2.51 -43.08 -0.37
C HIS A 15 -1.84 -44.24 0.35
N ILE A 16 -2.64 -45.18 0.83
CA ILE A 16 -2.15 -46.40 1.51
C ILE A 16 -2.44 -47.59 0.61
N THR A 17 -1.42 -48.37 0.35
CA THR A 17 -1.54 -49.65 -0.37
C THR A 17 -1.08 -50.79 0.52
N ASP A 18 -1.57 -51.97 0.25
CA ASP A 18 -1.08 -53.24 0.88
C ASP A 18 0.30 -53.64 0.36
N ALA A 19 0.87 -52.90 -0.56
CA ALA A 19 2.19 -53.11 -1.09
C ALA A 19 3.26 -52.82 -0.02
N ALA A 20 4.01 -53.78 0.37
CA ALA A 20 5.32 -53.59 0.99
C ALA A 20 6.16 -52.66 0.10
N SER A 21 7.17 -52.02 0.65
CA SER A 21 7.96 -50.96 -0.03
C SER A 21 8.26 -51.24 -1.51
N PHE A 22 8.48 -50.19 -2.31
CA PHE A 22 8.93 -50.29 -3.71
C PHE A 22 10.08 -51.27 -3.89
N LEU A 23 10.99 -51.34 -2.93
CA LEU A 23 12.12 -52.26 -2.90
C LEU A 23 11.67 -53.74 -2.77
N THR A 24 10.68 -54.04 -1.95
CA THR A 24 10.12 -55.39 -1.80
C THR A 24 9.40 -55.82 -3.08
N ASN A 25 8.74 -54.89 -3.76
CA ASN A 25 8.13 -55.18 -5.07
C ASN A 25 9.17 -55.44 -6.14
N TYR A 26 10.25 -54.65 -6.16
CA TYR A 26 11.35 -54.84 -7.09
C TYR A 26 12.06 -56.20 -6.90
N ILE A 27 12.27 -56.61 -5.68
CA ILE A 27 12.87 -57.91 -5.33
C ILE A 27 11.93 -59.09 -5.62
N SER A 28 10.61 -58.92 -5.40
CA SER A 28 9.62 -59.98 -5.63
C SER A 28 9.19 -60.14 -7.08
N SER A 29 9.48 -59.15 -7.95
CA SER A 29 9.12 -59.14 -9.37
C SER A 29 10.37 -59.45 -10.21
N ASP A 30 10.93 -60.61 -10.09
CA ASP A 30 12.00 -61.15 -10.95
C ASP A 30 13.01 -60.09 -11.49
N PHE A 31 13.63 -59.34 -10.58
CA PHE A 31 14.72 -58.38 -10.86
C PHE A 31 14.46 -57.37 -12.02
N GLY A 32 13.25 -56.84 -12.08
CA GLY A 32 13.01 -55.66 -12.90
C GLY A 32 12.67 -55.90 -14.35
N ASP A 33 12.08 -57.04 -14.68
CA ASP A 33 11.44 -57.22 -15.96
C ASP A 33 10.19 -56.33 -16.02
N VAL A 34 10.29 -55.25 -16.81
CA VAL A 34 9.28 -54.19 -16.89
C VAL A 34 8.07 -54.62 -17.73
N GLU A 35 8.15 -55.76 -18.44
CA GLU A 35 7.12 -56.27 -19.33
C GLU A 35 6.10 -57.22 -18.63
N VAL A 36 6.30 -57.55 -17.38
CA VAL A 36 5.34 -58.39 -16.62
C VAL A 36 4.25 -57.48 -16.03
N GLU A 37 3.09 -57.43 -16.67
CA GLU A 37 1.89 -56.86 -16.05
C GLU A 37 1.62 -57.61 -14.73
N SER A 38 1.63 -56.87 -13.63
CA SER A 38 1.32 -57.47 -12.31
C SER A 38 -0.13 -58.00 -12.34
N PRO A 39 -0.37 -59.32 -12.24
CA PRO A 39 -1.71 -59.90 -12.39
C PRO A 39 -2.63 -59.63 -11.19
N THR A 40 -2.16 -58.93 -10.18
CA THR A 40 -2.95 -58.63 -8.99
C THR A 40 -3.26 -57.16 -8.89
N LEU A 41 -4.54 -56.83 -9.04
CA LEU A 41 -5.10 -55.51 -8.64
C LEU A 41 -4.80 -55.33 -7.14
N ARG A 42 -3.85 -54.47 -6.83
CA ARG A 42 -3.54 -54.13 -5.43
C ARG A 42 -4.64 -53.24 -4.87
N VAL A 43 -5.06 -53.58 -3.66
CA VAL A 43 -6.01 -52.76 -2.94
C VAL A 43 -5.29 -51.51 -2.43
N GLY A 44 -5.69 -50.36 -2.98
CA GLY A 44 -5.23 -49.09 -2.49
C GLY A 44 -6.39 -48.28 -1.89
N MET A 45 -6.09 -47.51 -0.88
CA MET A 45 -7.07 -46.68 -0.22
C MET A 45 -6.54 -45.23 -0.10
N ASN A 46 -7.35 -44.26 -0.50
CA ASN A 46 -7.07 -42.88 -0.21
C ASN A 46 -7.60 -42.55 1.19
N TYR A 47 -6.69 -42.09 2.04
CA TYR A 47 -6.99 -41.67 3.39
C TYR A 47 -6.92 -40.13 3.45
N VAL A 48 -7.97 -39.53 4.03
CA VAL A 48 -8.06 -38.06 4.17
C VAL A 48 -8.19 -37.75 5.65
N GLN A 49 -7.29 -36.94 6.15
CA GLN A 49 -7.41 -36.34 7.47
C GLN A 49 -8.02 -34.95 7.35
N ALA A 50 -9.14 -34.73 8.05
CA ALA A 50 -9.81 -33.46 8.07
C ALA A 50 -10.05 -32.98 9.50
N LYS A 51 -9.74 -31.71 9.74
CA LYS A 51 -10.01 -31.03 11.01
C LYS A 51 -11.38 -30.38 10.96
N VAL A 52 -12.26 -30.74 11.90
CA VAL A 52 -13.59 -30.10 12.02
C VAL A 52 -13.40 -28.63 12.46
N VAL A 53 -13.90 -27.70 11.66
CA VAL A 53 -13.81 -26.27 11.90
C VAL A 53 -15.10 -25.76 12.54
N CYS A 54 -16.27 -26.24 12.09
CA CYS A 54 -17.57 -25.76 12.52
C CYS A 54 -18.60 -26.87 12.45
N ASN A 55 -19.65 -26.76 13.25
CA ASN A 55 -20.86 -27.59 13.15
C ASN A 55 -22.09 -26.66 13.27
N ASP A 56 -23.09 -26.86 12.40
CA ASP A 56 -24.27 -26.02 12.28
C ASP A 56 -25.17 -26.00 13.55
N LYS A 57 -25.02 -27.03 14.40
CA LYS A 57 -25.76 -27.15 15.68
C LYS A 57 -24.86 -27.18 16.92
N ASN A 58 -23.60 -26.79 16.78
CA ASN A 58 -22.62 -26.83 17.86
C ASN A 58 -22.42 -28.24 18.48
N ILE A 59 -22.50 -29.27 17.64
CA ILE A 59 -22.35 -30.65 18.06
C ILE A 59 -20.94 -31.13 17.68
N TYR A 60 -20.03 -31.19 18.64
CA TYR A 60 -18.63 -31.56 18.43
C TYR A 60 -18.37 -32.97 18.97
N ILE A 61 -18.99 -33.96 18.32
CA ILE A 61 -18.73 -35.38 18.57
C ILE A 61 -18.08 -36.02 17.32
N PRO A 62 -17.39 -37.13 17.46
CA PRO A 62 -16.86 -37.87 16.30
C PRO A 62 -17.96 -38.19 15.28
N LEU A 63 -17.62 -38.09 14.00
CA LEU A 63 -18.52 -38.46 12.93
C LEU A 63 -18.82 -39.96 13.00
N GLN A 64 -20.08 -40.32 12.74
CA GLN A 64 -20.46 -41.71 12.69
C GLN A 64 -19.89 -42.39 11.43
N SER A 65 -19.56 -43.66 11.54
CA SER A 65 -19.16 -44.47 10.38
C SER A 65 -20.25 -44.41 9.32
N ASN A 66 -19.86 -44.44 8.06
CA ASN A 66 -20.75 -44.33 6.88
C ASN A 66 -21.48 -42.98 6.75
N SER A 67 -21.06 -41.94 7.43
CA SER A 67 -21.55 -40.60 7.13
C SER A 67 -21.12 -40.17 5.72
N LYS A 68 -22.05 -39.53 4.99
CA LYS A 68 -21.75 -39.00 3.66
C LYS A 68 -20.90 -37.77 3.77
N VAL A 69 -19.92 -37.66 2.87
CA VAL A 69 -19.02 -36.50 2.76
C VAL A 69 -19.24 -35.84 1.41
N PHE A 70 -19.31 -34.52 1.40
CA PHE A 70 -19.52 -33.72 0.20
C PHE A 70 -18.48 -32.59 0.18
N LEU A 71 -18.16 -32.08 -1.02
CA LEU A 71 -17.45 -30.82 -1.15
C LEU A 71 -18.38 -29.70 -0.71
N ALA A 72 -17.88 -28.80 0.12
CA ALA A 72 -18.67 -27.67 0.62
C ALA A 72 -18.91 -26.64 -0.50
N THR A 73 -20.11 -26.06 -0.52
CA THR A 73 -20.44 -24.94 -1.41
C THR A 73 -19.80 -23.63 -0.92
N ALA A 74 -19.77 -22.61 -1.78
CA ALA A 74 -19.27 -21.29 -1.42
C ALA A 74 -19.94 -20.74 -0.15
N GLU A 75 -21.26 -20.87 -0.03
CA GLU A 75 -22.02 -20.40 1.13
C GLU A 75 -21.68 -21.15 2.42
N GLU A 76 -21.46 -22.46 2.30
CA GLU A 76 -21.08 -23.32 3.42
C GLU A 76 -19.67 -23.02 3.90
N ILE A 77 -18.73 -22.71 2.98
CA ILE A 77 -17.37 -22.29 3.33
C ILE A 77 -17.38 -20.93 4.03
N GLU A 78 -18.13 -19.96 3.49
CA GLU A 78 -18.27 -18.64 4.15
C GLU A 78 -18.85 -18.77 5.56
N TYR A 79 -19.84 -19.65 5.74
CA TYR A 79 -20.43 -19.94 7.05
C TYR A 79 -19.41 -20.59 7.98
N ALA A 80 -18.74 -21.64 7.54
CA ALA A 80 -17.80 -22.40 8.36
C ALA A 80 -16.59 -21.56 8.82
N LEU A 81 -16.15 -20.62 7.99
CA LEU A 81 -15.06 -19.70 8.29
C LEU A 81 -15.51 -18.43 9.03
N GLY A 82 -16.81 -18.25 9.25
CA GLY A 82 -17.35 -17.05 9.92
C GLY A 82 -17.17 -15.76 9.10
N LEU A 83 -17.02 -15.86 7.77
CA LEU A 83 -16.78 -14.70 6.91
C LEU A 83 -18.02 -13.80 6.77
N LYS A 84 -19.22 -14.31 7.01
CA LYS A 84 -20.47 -13.54 6.97
C LYS A 84 -20.69 -12.69 8.22
N ASP A 85 -20.08 -13.05 9.34
CA ASP A 85 -20.30 -12.40 10.66
C ASP A 85 -19.30 -11.29 10.94
N ILE A 86 -18.41 -10.99 10.01
CA ILE A 86 -17.38 -9.94 10.17
C ILE A 86 -18.05 -8.57 10.16
N ARG A 87 -17.90 -7.84 11.28
CA ARG A 87 -18.36 -6.45 11.38
C ARG A 87 -17.49 -5.54 10.52
N ASN A 88 -18.10 -4.57 9.84
CA ASN A 88 -17.42 -3.64 8.93
C ASN A 88 -16.52 -4.38 7.94
N PRO A 89 -17.08 -5.29 7.11
CA PRO A 89 -16.27 -6.17 6.26
C PRO A 89 -15.54 -5.37 5.18
N LEU A 90 -14.23 -5.56 5.13
CA LEU A 90 -13.36 -5.06 4.07
C LEU A 90 -12.78 -6.26 3.33
N VAL A 91 -12.93 -6.29 2.03
CA VAL A 91 -12.31 -7.31 1.18
C VAL A 91 -10.81 -7.05 1.11
N CYS A 92 -10.01 -8.02 1.52
CA CYS A 92 -8.55 -7.94 1.53
C CYS A 92 -7.87 -8.97 0.59
N GLY A 93 -8.66 -9.78 -0.11
CA GLY A 93 -8.21 -10.78 -1.04
C GLY A 93 -9.33 -11.77 -1.35
N TYR A 94 -8.98 -12.89 -1.95
CA TYR A 94 -9.92 -13.96 -2.26
C TYR A 94 -9.24 -15.32 -2.19
N LEU A 95 -10.05 -16.36 -2.01
CA LEU A 95 -9.66 -17.76 -2.10
C LEU A 95 -10.29 -18.37 -3.35
N GLU A 96 -9.52 -19.17 -4.06
CA GLU A 96 -10.01 -19.99 -5.17
C GLU A 96 -9.90 -21.46 -4.79
N MET A 97 -10.96 -22.21 -5.06
CA MET A 97 -11.05 -23.62 -4.70
C MET A 97 -11.70 -24.39 -5.85
N TYR A 98 -11.40 -25.69 -5.90
CA TYR A 98 -11.97 -26.68 -6.84
C TYR A 98 -11.66 -26.43 -8.31
N GLU A 99 -10.65 -25.62 -8.65
CA GLU A 99 -10.21 -25.46 -10.03
C GLU A 99 -9.68 -26.82 -10.56
N GLY A 100 -10.14 -27.20 -11.74
CA GLY A 100 -9.75 -28.49 -12.35
C GLY A 100 -10.36 -29.72 -11.69
N THR A 101 -11.21 -29.60 -10.68
CA THR A 101 -11.89 -30.71 -10.03
C THR A 101 -13.05 -31.19 -10.89
N SER A 102 -13.05 -32.45 -11.32
CA SER A 102 -14.13 -33.00 -12.12
C SER A 102 -15.46 -32.98 -11.35
N GLY A 103 -16.49 -32.40 -11.97
CA GLY A 103 -17.84 -32.30 -11.41
C GLY A 103 -18.07 -31.20 -10.38
N SER A 104 -17.10 -30.28 -10.21
CA SER A 104 -17.25 -29.10 -9.34
C SER A 104 -16.93 -27.84 -10.12
N GLU A 105 -17.69 -26.78 -9.86
CA GLU A 105 -17.37 -25.44 -10.38
C GLU A 105 -16.29 -24.79 -9.52
N LYS A 106 -15.45 -23.98 -10.16
CA LYS A 106 -14.48 -23.14 -9.46
C LYS A 106 -15.20 -22.19 -8.49
N VAL A 107 -14.82 -22.26 -7.23
CA VAL A 107 -15.36 -21.38 -6.18
C VAL A 107 -14.37 -20.24 -5.93
N THR A 108 -14.85 -18.99 -6.03
CA THR A 108 -14.10 -17.79 -5.68
C THR A 108 -14.78 -17.13 -4.48
N LEU A 109 -14.07 -16.99 -3.38
CA LEU A 109 -14.59 -16.46 -2.12
C LEU A 109 -13.83 -15.21 -1.69
N PRO A 110 -14.50 -14.09 -1.40
CA PRO A 110 -13.84 -12.92 -0.85
C PRO A 110 -13.37 -13.19 0.59
N VAL A 111 -12.10 -12.96 0.85
CA VAL A 111 -11.56 -12.93 2.21
C VAL A 111 -11.79 -11.53 2.77
N ARG A 112 -12.42 -11.46 3.95
CA ARG A 112 -12.80 -10.20 4.58
C ARG A 112 -12.12 -10.04 5.93
N LEU A 113 -11.73 -8.82 6.23
CA LEU A 113 -11.28 -8.39 7.56
C LEU A 113 -12.20 -7.28 8.08
N ASN A 114 -12.20 -7.07 9.38
CA ASN A 114 -12.85 -5.90 9.94
C ASN A 114 -12.02 -4.65 9.60
N SER A 115 -12.58 -3.71 8.85
CA SER A 115 -11.89 -2.50 8.39
C SER A 115 -11.32 -1.67 9.55
N LYS A 116 -11.91 -1.73 10.73
CA LYS A 116 -11.43 -1.02 11.93
C LYS A 116 -10.06 -1.50 12.42
N PHE A 117 -9.61 -2.69 12.04
CA PHE A 117 -8.25 -3.15 12.32
C PHE A 117 -7.20 -2.51 11.41
N ILE A 118 -7.61 -1.99 10.25
CA ILE A 118 -6.70 -1.39 9.25
C ILE A 118 -6.76 0.13 9.32
N ILE A 119 -7.97 0.70 9.44
CA ILE A 119 -8.18 2.15 9.39
C ILE A 119 -8.34 2.72 10.79
N GLY A 120 -8.98 1.98 11.69
CA GLY A 120 -9.27 2.24 13.12
C GLY A 120 -9.64 3.67 13.49
N PRO A 121 -10.38 3.90 14.56
CA PRO A 121 -10.45 5.23 15.14
C PRO A 121 -9.18 5.57 15.95
N GLU A 122 -8.37 4.60 16.36
CA GLU A 122 -7.28 4.73 17.35
C GLU A 122 -5.89 4.36 16.80
N GLY A 123 -5.60 4.71 15.52
CA GLY A 123 -4.28 4.50 14.95
C GLY A 123 -3.96 3.03 14.68
N ALA A 124 -4.48 2.52 13.57
CA ALA A 124 -4.07 1.23 13.05
C ALA A 124 -2.81 1.36 12.19
N HIS A 125 -1.97 0.33 12.22
CA HIS A 125 -0.76 0.26 11.41
C HIS A 125 -0.79 -1.00 10.55
N LEU A 126 -0.55 -0.84 9.25
CA LEU A 126 -0.40 -1.94 8.31
C LEU A 126 0.98 -1.89 7.69
N ASN A 127 1.69 -3.00 7.76
CA ASN A 127 2.97 -3.18 7.06
C ASN A 127 2.78 -4.21 5.95
N ILE A 128 3.13 -3.83 4.71
CA ILE A 128 3.12 -4.71 3.54
C ILE A 128 4.56 -4.97 3.14
N SER A 129 5.01 -6.20 3.32
CA SER A 129 6.35 -6.64 2.95
C SER A 129 6.29 -7.78 1.94
N GLY A 130 7.31 -7.85 1.08
CA GLY A 130 7.39 -8.87 0.03
C GLY A 130 8.68 -8.76 -0.76
N ILE A 131 8.92 -9.74 -1.62
CA ILE A 131 10.10 -9.77 -2.49
C ILE A 131 10.06 -8.56 -3.43
N SER A 132 11.17 -7.85 -3.56
CA SER A 132 11.29 -6.71 -4.49
C SER A 132 11.35 -7.21 -5.94
N GLY A 133 10.75 -6.44 -6.85
CA GLY A 133 10.80 -6.70 -8.30
C GLY A 133 9.50 -7.19 -8.92
N LEU A 134 8.53 -7.65 -8.12
CA LEU A 134 7.25 -8.17 -8.62
C LEU A 134 6.08 -7.17 -8.48
N ALA A 135 6.35 -5.90 -8.23
CA ALA A 135 5.35 -4.84 -8.00
C ALA A 135 4.25 -5.16 -6.94
N ALA A 136 4.20 -6.39 -6.44
CA ALA A 136 3.14 -6.94 -5.60
C ALA A 136 2.83 -6.10 -4.35
N LYS A 137 3.82 -5.43 -3.75
CA LYS A 137 3.61 -4.61 -2.55
C LYS A 137 2.76 -3.37 -2.82
N THR A 138 3.14 -2.60 -3.83
CA THR A 138 2.43 -1.36 -4.21
C THR A 138 1.05 -1.69 -4.76
N SER A 139 0.94 -2.69 -5.63
CA SER A 139 -0.33 -3.15 -6.20
C SER A 139 -1.29 -3.62 -5.11
N TYR A 140 -0.81 -4.40 -4.13
CA TYR A 140 -1.65 -4.84 -3.03
C TYR A 140 -2.06 -3.69 -2.09
N ALA A 141 -1.16 -2.74 -1.83
CA ALA A 141 -1.50 -1.54 -1.07
C ALA A 141 -2.58 -0.72 -1.78
N MET A 142 -2.46 -0.50 -3.08
CA MET A 142 -3.46 0.20 -3.89
C MET A 142 -4.80 -0.55 -3.91
N PHE A 143 -4.77 -1.88 -4.06
CA PHE A 143 -5.97 -2.71 -3.97
C PHE A 143 -6.70 -2.52 -2.65
N LEU A 144 -5.99 -2.58 -1.51
CA LEU A 144 -6.59 -2.38 -0.19
C LEU A 144 -7.15 -0.96 -0.04
N MET A 145 -6.41 0.06 -0.42
CA MET A 145 -6.87 1.45 -0.35
C MET A 145 -8.10 1.69 -1.23
N LYS A 146 -8.14 1.09 -2.43
CA LYS A 146 -9.30 1.17 -3.31
C LYS A 146 -10.51 0.45 -2.72
N ALA A 147 -10.32 -0.76 -2.17
CA ALA A 147 -11.38 -1.49 -1.47
C ALA A 147 -11.94 -0.71 -0.27
N ILE A 148 -11.08 -0.01 0.46
CA ILE A 148 -11.46 0.91 1.54
C ILE A 148 -12.28 2.07 0.98
N GLN A 149 -11.80 2.76 -0.06
CA GLN A 149 -12.51 3.89 -0.66
C GLN A 149 -13.92 3.47 -1.12
N ASP A 150 -14.03 2.35 -1.83
CA ASP A 150 -15.31 1.83 -2.32
C ASP A 150 -16.27 1.48 -1.18
N THR A 151 -15.76 0.88 -0.12
CA THR A 151 -16.56 0.53 1.05
C THR A 151 -17.16 1.78 1.71
N TYR A 152 -16.36 2.83 1.89
CA TYR A 152 -16.80 4.07 2.52
C TYR A 152 -17.64 4.97 1.60
N ILE A 153 -17.44 4.91 0.28
CA ILE A 153 -18.33 5.58 -0.68
C ILE A 153 -19.72 4.94 -0.68
N LYS A 154 -19.79 3.61 -0.57
CA LYS A 154 -21.05 2.87 -0.52
C LYS A 154 -21.78 3.06 0.82
N ASN A 155 -21.05 3.18 1.91
CA ASN A 155 -21.59 3.47 3.22
C ASN A 155 -22.00 4.95 3.31
N LYS A 156 -23.29 5.21 3.15
CA LYS A 156 -23.87 6.56 3.25
C LYS A 156 -23.95 7.11 4.67
N SER A 157 -23.26 6.52 5.64
CA SER A 157 -23.20 7.06 7.01
C SER A 157 -22.47 8.39 6.99
N GLU A 158 -23.09 9.45 7.48
CA GLU A 158 -22.46 10.76 7.60
C GLU A 158 -21.31 10.79 8.61
N ASP A 159 -21.33 9.86 9.54
CA ASP A 159 -20.39 9.80 10.67
C ASP A 159 -19.10 9.01 10.36
N GLU A 160 -19.10 8.21 9.28
CA GLU A 160 -17.94 7.42 8.88
C GLU A 160 -17.50 7.78 7.46
N SER A 161 -16.28 8.27 7.34
CA SER A 161 -15.66 8.60 6.06
C SER A 161 -14.16 8.33 6.11
N VAL A 162 -13.56 8.18 4.94
CA VAL A 162 -12.12 8.00 4.78
C VAL A 162 -11.58 9.06 3.82
N ALA A 163 -10.35 9.48 4.04
CA ALA A 163 -9.56 10.21 3.06
C ALA A 163 -8.14 9.66 3.09
N PHE A 164 -7.44 9.77 1.97
CA PHE A 164 -6.09 9.25 1.82
C PHE A 164 -5.10 10.37 1.59
N VAL A 165 -3.97 10.30 2.27
CA VAL A 165 -2.77 11.07 1.96
C VAL A 165 -1.67 10.08 1.63
N MET A 166 -1.20 10.08 0.39
CA MET A 166 -0.25 9.14 -0.16
C MET A 166 1.03 9.87 -0.55
N PHE A 167 2.17 9.34 -0.15
CA PHE A 167 3.47 9.89 -0.53
C PHE A 167 4.08 9.00 -1.61
N ASN A 168 4.28 9.56 -2.80
CA ASN A 168 4.98 8.88 -3.87
C ASN A 168 6.48 9.05 -3.67
N VAL A 169 7.18 7.95 -3.44
CA VAL A 169 8.63 7.97 -3.21
C VAL A 169 9.38 7.53 -4.46
N LYS A 170 8.73 6.74 -5.32
CA LYS A 170 9.39 6.16 -6.49
C LYS A 170 8.37 5.70 -7.52
N GLY A 171 8.66 6.00 -8.79
CA GLY A 171 7.90 5.48 -9.93
C GLY A 171 6.61 6.25 -10.19
N ARG A 172 5.81 5.73 -11.12
CA ARG A 172 4.56 6.33 -11.60
C ARG A 172 3.32 5.76 -10.93
N ASP A 173 3.44 4.66 -10.20
CA ASP A 173 2.31 3.85 -9.77
C ASP A 173 1.23 4.65 -9.02
N LEU A 174 1.65 5.55 -8.12
CA LEU A 174 0.71 6.40 -7.38
C LEU A 174 0.28 7.65 -8.16
N LEU A 175 0.97 8.02 -9.23
CA LEU A 175 0.70 9.24 -10.00
C LEU A 175 -0.38 9.06 -11.07
N THR A 176 -0.92 7.84 -11.23
CA THR A 176 -1.92 7.48 -12.23
C THR A 176 -3.10 6.69 -11.64
N ILE A 177 -3.31 6.76 -10.33
CA ILE A 177 -4.36 5.97 -9.65
C ILE A 177 -5.80 6.36 -10.03
N ASP A 178 -5.99 7.51 -10.67
CA ASP A 178 -7.26 7.96 -11.23
C ASP A 178 -7.49 7.50 -12.68
N GLN A 179 -6.59 6.71 -13.22
CA GLN A 179 -6.69 6.12 -14.56
C GLN A 179 -7.10 4.65 -14.47
N PRO A 180 -7.84 4.14 -15.47
CA PRO A 180 -8.16 2.73 -15.53
C PRO A 180 -6.89 1.89 -15.73
N ASN A 181 -6.97 0.59 -15.38
CA ASN A 181 -5.88 -0.33 -15.66
C ASN A 181 -5.62 -0.42 -17.16
N ASP A 182 -4.34 -0.49 -17.49
CA ASP A 182 -3.84 -0.73 -18.83
C ASP A 182 -3.63 -2.23 -19.05
N TYR A 183 -4.07 -2.74 -20.19
CA TYR A 183 -3.95 -4.13 -20.59
C TYR A 183 -3.24 -4.28 -21.93
N ASP A 184 -2.61 -3.23 -22.45
CA ASP A 184 -2.01 -3.22 -23.80
C ASP A 184 -0.85 -4.22 -23.94
N ASP A 185 -0.19 -4.57 -22.86
CA ASP A 185 0.92 -5.54 -22.82
C ASP A 185 0.44 -7.01 -22.67
N GLU A 186 -0.88 -7.27 -22.56
CA GLU A 186 -1.43 -8.61 -22.40
C GLU A 186 -1.67 -9.28 -23.75
N ASP A 187 -1.58 -10.62 -23.79
CA ASP A 187 -1.79 -11.40 -25.02
C ASP A 187 -3.22 -11.25 -25.59
N ASP A 188 -4.21 -11.10 -24.71
CA ASP A 188 -5.62 -10.84 -25.07
C ASP A 188 -6.21 -9.78 -24.12
N PRO A 189 -5.99 -8.49 -24.40
CA PRO A 189 -6.42 -7.39 -23.56
C PRO A 189 -7.91 -7.38 -23.21
N ALA A 190 -8.75 -7.76 -24.16
CA ALA A 190 -10.20 -7.76 -23.98
C ALA A 190 -10.66 -8.86 -23.03
N LYS A 191 -10.05 -10.03 -23.12
CA LYS A 191 -10.32 -11.16 -22.25
C LYS A 191 -9.86 -10.88 -20.82
N GLU A 192 -8.61 -10.43 -20.64
CA GLU A 192 -8.04 -10.11 -19.34
C GLU A 192 -8.87 -9.03 -18.62
N LYS A 193 -9.27 -7.98 -19.34
CA LYS A 193 -10.16 -6.95 -18.81
C LYS A 193 -11.49 -7.53 -18.33
N ALA A 194 -12.11 -8.36 -19.16
CA ALA A 194 -13.42 -8.96 -18.82
C ALA A 194 -13.31 -9.91 -17.62
N GLU A 195 -12.25 -10.70 -17.52
CA GLU A 195 -12.00 -11.61 -16.38
C GLU A 195 -11.75 -10.81 -15.08
N ASN A 196 -10.96 -9.75 -15.13
CA ASN A 196 -10.73 -8.88 -13.99
C ASN A 196 -12.01 -8.17 -13.54
N GLU A 197 -12.78 -7.59 -14.45
CA GLU A 197 -14.07 -6.97 -14.13
C GLU A 197 -15.05 -7.97 -13.49
N ALA A 198 -15.11 -9.20 -14.00
CA ALA A 198 -15.93 -10.26 -13.44
C ALA A 198 -15.47 -10.66 -12.03
N LEU A 199 -14.16 -10.73 -11.79
CA LEU A 199 -13.58 -11.00 -10.48
C LEU A 199 -13.95 -9.89 -9.49
N TYR A 200 -13.72 -8.63 -9.81
CA TYR A 200 -14.08 -7.49 -8.95
C TYR A 200 -15.56 -7.51 -8.58
N LYS A 201 -16.43 -7.81 -9.55
CA LYS A 201 -17.88 -7.96 -9.32
C LYS A 201 -18.19 -9.10 -8.35
N LYS A 202 -17.55 -10.26 -8.49
CA LYS A 202 -17.70 -11.40 -7.54
C LYS A 202 -17.27 -11.01 -6.13
N LEU A 203 -16.21 -10.20 -6.00
CA LEU A 203 -15.71 -9.70 -4.72
C LEU A 203 -16.59 -8.59 -4.12
N GLY A 204 -17.55 -8.06 -4.87
CA GLY A 204 -18.38 -6.92 -4.47
C GLY A 204 -17.64 -5.59 -4.52
N LEU A 205 -16.52 -5.52 -5.23
CA LEU A 205 -15.71 -4.32 -5.47
C LEU A 205 -16.05 -3.68 -6.82
N SER A 206 -15.60 -2.43 -7.02
CA SER A 206 -15.66 -1.73 -8.30
C SER A 206 -14.35 -1.89 -9.05
N PRO A 207 -14.35 -2.19 -10.36
CA PRO A 207 -13.16 -2.19 -11.20
C PRO A 207 -12.70 -0.77 -11.61
N GLU A 208 -13.46 0.25 -11.21
CA GLU A 208 -13.16 1.63 -11.53
C GLU A 208 -11.92 2.14 -10.78
N PRO A 209 -11.18 3.12 -11.34
CA PRO A 209 -10.03 3.73 -10.67
C PRO A 209 -10.44 4.49 -9.40
N PHE A 210 -9.45 5.07 -8.71
CA PHE A 210 -9.73 5.91 -7.55
C PHE A 210 -10.56 7.15 -7.92
N HIS A 211 -11.47 7.52 -7.03
CA HIS A 211 -12.30 8.70 -7.17
C HIS A 211 -11.71 9.88 -6.41
N ASN A 212 -12.01 11.10 -6.87
CA ASN A 212 -11.64 12.36 -6.18
C ASN A 212 -10.15 12.44 -5.86
N VAL A 213 -9.30 12.18 -6.85
CA VAL A 213 -7.84 12.22 -6.70
C VAL A 213 -7.32 13.63 -6.95
N HIS A 214 -6.44 14.08 -6.07
CA HIS A 214 -5.73 15.35 -6.15
C HIS A 214 -4.23 15.10 -6.09
N TYR A 215 -3.49 15.61 -7.07
CA TYR A 215 -2.06 15.45 -7.15
C TYR A 215 -1.32 16.72 -6.76
N TYR A 216 -0.19 16.56 -6.09
CA TYR A 216 0.70 17.65 -5.70
C TYR A 216 2.10 17.33 -6.19
N TYR A 217 2.53 18.03 -7.22
CA TYR A 217 3.87 17.86 -7.78
C TYR A 217 4.83 18.90 -7.22
N PRO A 218 6.11 18.57 -6.99
CA PRO A 218 7.09 19.55 -6.59
C PRO A 218 7.27 20.59 -7.71
N TYR A 219 7.33 21.86 -7.34
CA TYR A 219 7.58 22.93 -8.31
C TYR A 219 8.97 22.80 -8.89
N SER A 220 9.10 23.15 -10.18
CA SER A 220 10.38 23.24 -10.88
C SER A 220 10.36 24.41 -11.85
N THR A 221 11.49 25.10 -12.02
CA THR A 221 11.64 26.16 -13.02
C THR A 221 11.71 25.66 -14.45
N GLU A 222 12.12 24.39 -14.64
CA GLU A 222 12.36 23.76 -15.95
C GLU A 222 11.35 22.65 -16.26
N GLY A 223 10.07 22.82 -15.91
CA GLY A 223 9.03 21.85 -16.19
C GLY A 223 8.86 20.79 -15.07
N SER A 224 8.76 19.51 -15.41
CA SER A 224 8.45 18.40 -14.50
C SER A 224 9.68 17.63 -14.01
N TRP A 225 10.78 18.30 -13.79
CA TRP A 225 12.09 17.69 -13.45
C TRP A 225 12.09 16.77 -12.22
N ASN A 226 11.16 16.96 -11.31
CA ASN A 226 11.10 16.25 -10.04
C ASN A 226 9.94 15.25 -9.97
N THR A 227 9.36 14.91 -11.09
CA THR A 227 8.29 13.90 -11.17
C THR A 227 8.59 12.89 -12.25
N TYR A 228 8.00 11.70 -12.14
CA TYR A 228 8.07 10.66 -13.16
C TYR A 228 7.09 10.87 -14.34
N LEU A 229 6.30 11.94 -14.30
CA LEU A 229 5.40 12.32 -15.38
C LEU A 229 6.08 13.21 -16.41
N THR A 230 5.59 13.22 -17.63
CA THR A 230 6.02 14.13 -18.66
C THR A 230 5.51 15.56 -18.42
N PRO A 231 6.15 16.60 -18.98
CA PRO A 231 5.66 17.97 -18.86
C PRO A 231 4.22 18.13 -19.32
N GLU A 232 3.84 17.44 -20.39
CA GLU A 232 2.50 17.48 -20.99
C GLU A 232 1.46 16.90 -20.01
N GLU A 233 1.75 15.76 -19.38
CA GLU A 233 0.88 15.14 -18.38
C GLU A 233 0.67 16.04 -17.16
N VAL A 234 1.74 16.68 -16.67
CA VAL A 234 1.67 17.63 -15.55
C VAL A 234 0.81 18.84 -15.92
N ASP A 235 1.05 19.41 -17.09
CA ASP A 235 0.30 20.60 -17.55
C ASP A 235 -1.18 20.30 -17.77
N ASP A 236 -1.52 19.13 -18.29
CA ASP A 236 -2.91 18.70 -18.47
C ASP A 236 -3.60 18.45 -17.13
N ALA A 237 -2.91 17.83 -16.17
CA ALA A 237 -3.44 17.64 -14.82
C ALA A 237 -3.70 18.98 -14.10
N ILE A 238 -2.86 20.00 -14.32
CA ILE A 238 -3.05 21.35 -13.79
C ILE A 238 -4.21 22.07 -14.48
N LYS A 239 -4.29 22.02 -15.81
CA LYS A 239 -5.39 22.62 -16.59
C LYS A 239 -6.74 22.02 -16.19
N THR A 240 -6.80 20.73 -15.96
CA THR A 240 -8.01 20.02 -15.51
C THR A 240 -8.29 20.19 -14.01
N LYS A 241 -7.46 20.93 -13.28
CA LYS A 241 -7.54 21.17 -11.84
C LYS A 241 -7.44 19.90 -10.97
N LYS A 242 -6.90 18.82 -11.53
CA LYS A 242 -6.59 17.59 -10.80
C LYS A 242 -5.27 17.69 -10.03
N ALA A 243 -4.37 18.56 -10.45
CA ALA A 243 -3.05 18.73 -9.84
C ALA A 243 -2.71 20.18 -9.50
N LYS A 244 -1.77 20.32 -8.56
CA LYS A 244 -1.13 21.59 -8.22
C LYS A 244 0.37 21.38 -8.07
N LYS A 245 1.17 22.44 -8.32
CA LYS A 245 2.60 22.47 -8.01
C LYS A 245 2.81 23.08 -6.64
N TYR A 246 3.47 22.37 -5.72
CA TYR A 246 3.70 22.91 -4.38
C TYR A 246 5.06 23.60 -4.23
N LYS A 247 5.06 24.62 -3.40
CA LYS A 247 6.23 25.42 -3.02
C LYS A 247 6.23 25.65 -1.53
N TYR A 248 7.40 25.97 -1.00
CA TYR A 248 7.60 26.44 0.38
C TYR A 248 7.99 27.91 0.37
N ILE A 249 7.32 28.70 1.21
CA ILE A 249 7.56 30.14 1.36
C ILE A 249 8.14 30.42 2.73
N TYR A 250 9.28 31.11 2.81
CA TYR A 250 9.99 31.31 4.05
C TYR A 250 9.11 31.87 5.18
N ARG A 251 8.39 32.96 4.94
CA ARG A 251 7.53 33.60 5.95
C ARG A 251 6.52 32.66 6.60
N GLU A 252 5.99 31.73 5.83
CA GLU A 252 4.91 30.85 6.24
C GLU A 252 5.42 29.49 6.75
N ASP A 253 6.54 29.02 6.20
CA ASP A 253 7.03 27.66 6.43
C ASP A 253 8.26 27.61 7.32
N ARG A 254 8.83 28.77 7.72
CA ARG A 254 10.04 28.87 8.57
C ARG A 254 9.91 28.14 9.91
N ASN A 255 8.70 27.97 10.42
CA ASN A 255 8.47 27.28 11.69
C ASN A 255 8.64 25.75 11.57
N ASN A 256 8.87 25.24 10.37
CA ASN A 256 9.09 23.82 10.08
C ASN A 256 10.52 23.55 9.58
N LEU A 257 11.46 24.45 9.84
CA LEU A 257 12.87 24.29 9.41
C LEU A 257 13.50 23.01 9.97
N ASP A 258 13.15 22.65 11.18
CA ASP A 258 13.58 21.41 11.84
C ASP A 258 13.16 20.17 11.07
N LEU A 259 11.93 20.16 10.52
CA LEU A 259 11.42 19.06 9.69
C LEU A 259 12.02 19.08 8.29
N MET A 260 12.16 20.27 7.67
CA MET A 260 12.67 20.42 6.31
C MET A 260 14.14 19.97 6.18
N PHE A 261 14.93 20.15 7.23
CA PHE A 261 16.36 19.85 7.25
C PHE A 261 16.73 18.71 8.22
N SER A 262 15.76 17.92 8.68
CA SER A 262 15.96 16.80 9.64
C SER A 262 16.83 15.66 9.09
N ASN A 263 16.85 15.44 7.78
CA ASN A 263 17.59 14.34 7.13
C ASN A 263 19.05 14.70 6.79
N ILE A 264 19.56 15.80 7.32
CA ILE A 264 20.97 16.14 7.15
C ILE A 264 21.79 15.21 8.06
N ASP A 265 22.70 14.44 7.46
CA ASP A 265 23.65 13.62 8.22
C ASP A 265 24.53 14.52 9.10
N ASP A 266 24.21 14.57 10.38
CA ASP A 266 24.89 15.39 11.38
C ASP A 266 25.20 14.60 12.65
N SER A 267 26.21 13.76 12.55
CA SER A 267 26.72 12.96 13.67
C SER A 267 27.13 13.77 14.90
N THR A 268 27.27 15.09 14.75
CA THR A 268 27.71 16.01 15.80
C THR A 268 26.60 16.88 16.38
N GLN A 269 25.36 16.73 15.91
CA GLN A 269 24.19 17.52 16.32
C GLN A 269 24.35 19.05 16.20
N THR A 270 25.30 19.50 15.40
CA THR A 270 25.59 20.93 15.21
C THR A 270 24.59 21.62 14.30
N MET A 271 23.94 20.85 13.39
CA MET A 271 22.83 21.34 12.55
C MET A 271 21.58 21.60 13.41
N ASP A 272 21.28 20.68 14.31
CA ASP A 272 20.19 20.85 15.25
C ASP A 272 20.37 22.07 16.15
N ALA A 273 21.61 22.31 16.61
CA ALA A 273 21.93 23.51 17.38
C ALA A 273 21.69 24.81 16.59
N ILE A 274 22.04 24.83 15.30
CA ILE A 274 21.78 25.98 14.40
C ILE A 274 20.25 26.13 14.16
N ILE A 275 19.56 25.07 13.87
CA ILE A 275 18.11 25.11 13.64
C ILE A 275 17.40 25.59 14.92
N ASN A 276 17.75 25.06 16.08
CA ASN A 276 17.20 25.49 17.35
C ASN A 276 17.52 26.96 17.65
N TYR A 277 18.70 27.45 17.32
CA TYR A 277 19.05 28.85 17.43
C TYR A 277 18.14 29.74 16.57
N ILE A 278 17.88 29.33 15.32
CA ILE A 278 17.02 30.06 14.41
C ILE A 278 15.54 30.00 14.90
N MET A 279 15.06 28.83 15.30
CA MET A 279 13.70 28.60 15.78
C MET A 279 13.41 29.36 17.08
N ALA A 280 14.39 29.54 17.94
CA ALA A 280 14.29 30.36 19.16
C ALA A 280 14.21 31.87 18.87
N GLY A 281 14.11 32.27 17.58
CA GLY A 281 14.04 33.68 17.17
C GLY A 281 15.31 34.48 17.38
N GLN A 282 16.43 33.79 17.58
CA GLN A 282 17.72 34.45 17.76
C GLN A 282 18.28 34.91 16.42
N GLY A 283 19.06 35.99 16.45
CA GLY A 283 19.59 36.64 15.25
C GLY A 283 18.50 37.38 14.47
N LYS A 284 18.79 37.69 13.20
CA LYS A 284 17.90 38.44 12.32
C LYS A 284 16.98 37.56 11.49
N PHE A 285 16.91 36.25 11.75
CA PHE A 285 16.20 35.29 10.93
C PHE A 285 14.71 35.51 10.90
N SER A 286 14.09 35.98 11.97
CA SER A 286 12.67 36.31 12.02
C SER A 286 12.26 37.48 11.11
N GLY A 287 13.23 38.32 10.72
CA GLY A 287 13.00 39.45 9.84
C GLY A 287 13.25 39.17 8.36
N ALA A 288 13.72 37.98 8.01
CA ALA A 288 13.88 37.60 6.60
C ALA A 288 12.49 37.46 5.92
N ASP A 289 12.39 38.00 4.74
CA ASP A 289 11.15 37.98 3.95
C ASP A 289 11.07 36.77 3.02
N ASP A 290 12.24 36.27 2.58
CA ASP A 290 12.31 35.14 1.66
C ASP A 290 13.54 34.24 1.94
N TRP A 291 13.66 33.16 1.17
CA TRP A 291 14.74 32.18 1.30
C TRP A 291 16.11 32.76 0.91
N GLN A 292 16.19 33.78 0.07
CA GLN A 292 17.47 34.40 -0.31
C GLN A 292 17.97 35.28 0.82
N GLU A 293 17.13 36.10 1.45
CA GLU A 293 17.48 36.85 2.64
C GLU A 293 17.89 35.93 3.79
N PHE A 294 17.21 34.82 3.98
CA PHE A 294 17.58 33.78 4.92
C PHE A 294 19.02 33.27 4.67
N LEU A 295 19.32 32.95 3.40
CA LEU A 295 20.69 32.53 3.01
C LEU A 295 21.75 33.63 3.27
N GLU A 296 21.40 34.88 3.02
CA GLU A 296 22.33 35.99 3.28
C GLU A 296 22.65 36.12 4.77
N ILE A 297 21.65 36.00 5.64
CA ILE A 297 21.88 36.00 7.09
C ILE A 297 22.81 34.85 7.52
N ILE A 298 22.58 33.64 6.98
CA ILE A 298 23.47 32.52 7.26
C ILE A 298 24.89 32.81 6.76
N ARG A 299 25.03 33.41 5.58
CA ARG A 299 26.32 33.77 5.00
C ARG A 299 27.08 34.78 5.86
N GLU A 300 26.38 35.77 6.45
CA GLU A 300 26.96 36.70 7.41
C GLU A 300 27.56 35.96 8.61
N LYS A 301 26.87 34.92 9.14
CA LYS A 301 27.36 34.09 10.25
C LYS A 301 28.61 33.26 9.91
N CYS A 302 28.87 33.04 8.62
CA CYS A 302 30.07 32.35 8.14
C CYS A 302 31.35 33.20 8.15
N ALA A 303 31.25 34.52 8.36
CA ALA A 303 32.39 35.44 8.36
C ALA A 303 33.06 35.46 9.73
N ALA A 304 34.39 35.49 9.74
CA ALA A 304 35.17 35.61 10.97
C ALA A 304 34.94 37.00 11.61
N GLY A 305 34.58 37.01 12.90
CA GLY A 305 34.34 38.25 13.66
C GLY A 305 32.89 38.75 13.63
N ALA A 306 32.01 38.11 12.88
CA ALA A 306 30.59 38.50 12.79
C ALA A 306 29.71 37.94 13.92
N GLN A 307 30.26 37.14 14.82
CA GLN A 307 29.50 36.47 15.88
C GLN A 307 29.36 37.30 17.14
N SER A 308 28.15 37.42 17.66
CA SER A 308 27.90 37.93 19.01
C SER A 308 28.37 36.92 20.07
N ASP A 309 28.51 37.33 21.33
CA ASP A 309 29.00 36.45 22.41
C ASP A 309 28.14 35.19 22.61
N ARG A 310 26.83 35.27 22.37
CA ARG A 310 25.91 34.10 22.41
C ARG A 310 26.08 33.17 21.20
N GLU A 311 26.58 33.67 20.10
CA GLU A 311 26.78 32.91 18.86
C GLU A 311 28.09 32.16 18.83
N LYS A 312 29.03 32.48 19.75
CA LYS A 312 30.34 31.83 19.87
C LYS A 312 30.21 30.33 20.27
N GLU A 313 29.07 29.92 20.79
CA GLU A 313 28.78 28.52 21.09
C GLU A 313 28.63 27.65 19.84
N ILE A 314 28.29 28.23 18.69
CA ILE A 314 28.18 27.52 17.41
C ILE A 314 29.42 27.82 16.56
N PRO A 315 30.24 26.81 16.27
CA PRO A 315 31.47 27.02 15.49
C PRO A 315 31.19 27.57 14.07
N ILE A 316 32.04 28.48 13.60
CA ILE A 316 31.91 29.03 12.22
C ILE A 316 31.94 27.91 11.15
N ALA A 317 32.68 26.83 11.40
CA ALA A 317 32.72 25.68 10.50
C ALA A 317 31.34 25.03 10.36
N SER A 318 30.52 24.98 11.42
CA SER A 318 29.15 24.47 11.40
C SER A 318 28.25 25.38 10.61
N TRP A 319 28.35 26.72 10.78
CA TRP A 319 27.61 27.67 9.95
C TRP A 319 27.96 27.53 8.47
N ARG A 320 29.23 27.32 8.12
CA ARG A 320 29.67 27.10 6.73
C ARG A 320 29.17 25.79 6.16
N LYS A 321 29.08 24.71 6.98
CA LYS A 321 28.47 23.43 6.56
C LYS A 321 26.97 23.62 6.30
N PHE A 322 26.27 24.25 7.24
CA PHE A 322 24.84 24.56 7.13
C PHE A 322 24.53 25.40 5.90
N TYR A 323 25.27 26.48 5.69
CA TYR A 323 25.13 27.33 4.49
C TYR A 323 25.22 26.53 3.20
N ARG A 324 26.22 25.67 3.06
CA ARG A 324 26.40 24.87 1.84
C ARG A 324 25.21 23.96 1.56
N ILE A 325 24.65 23.33 2.58
CA ILE A 325 23.52 22.41 2.47
C ILE A 325 22.27 23.19 2.09
N VAL A 326 21.96 24.24 2.83
CA VAL A 326 20.77 25.05 2.61
C VAL A 326 20.84 25.80 1.28
N ASN A 327 21.99 26.34 0.93
CA ASN A 327 22.22 27.03 -0.35
C ASN A 327 22.02 26.06 -1.53
N LYS A 328 22.48 24.81 -1.41
CA LYS A 328 22.24 23.80 -2.44
C LYS A 328 20.76 23.52 -2.58
N ALA A 329 20.03 23.34 -1.48
CA ALA A 329 18.60 23.04 -1.51
C ALA A 329 17.76 24.20 -2.08
N ILE A 330 18.05 25.43 -1.67
CA ILE A 330 17.28 26.61 -2.09
C ILE A 330 17.56 26.99 -3.55
N ASN A 331 18.78 26.81 -4.02
CA ASN A 331 19.18 27.15 -5.40
C ASN A 331 19.23 25.94 -6.32
N ASP A 332 18.63 24.82 -5.92
CA ASP A 332 18.43 23.67 -6.80
C ASP A 332 17.46 24.01 -7.95
N LYS A 333 17.63 23.37 -9.08
CA LYS A 333 16.68 23.47 -10.21
C LYS A 333 15.26 23.09 -9.83
N ALA A 334 15.10 22.25 -8.83
CA ALA A 334 13.84 21.89 -8.22
C ALA A 334 13.03 23.08 -7.69
N ALA A 335 13.70 24.15 -7.29
CA ALA A 335 13.13 25.47 -6.92
C ALA A 335 11.83 25.45 -6.09
N ILE A 336 11.65 24.41 -5.25
CA ILE A 336 10.49 24.30 -4.35
C ILE A 336 10.47 25.39 -3.28
N PHE A 337 11.65 25.98 -2.99
CA PHE A 337 11.83 27.10 -2.09
C PHE A 337 11.65 28.41 -2.89
N ALA A 338 10.52 29.06 -2.73
CA ALA A 338 10.14 30.21 -3.54
C ALA A 338 9.81 31.44 -2.68
N ARG A 339 9.75 32.59 -3.32
CA ARG A 339 9.36 33.85 -2.68
C ARG A 339 7.85 33.96 -2.53
N ASP A 340 7.10 33.52 -3.54
CA ASP A 340 5.65 33.68 -3.64
C ASP A 340 4.98 32.48 -4.33
N ILE A 341 3.66 32.47 -4.26
CA ILE A 341 2.80 31.49 -4.89
C ILE A 341 1.89 32.17 -5.90
N ASN A 342 1.84 31.62 -7.09
CA ASN A 342 0.91 32.06 -8.13
C ASN A 342 -0.22 31.04 -8.29
N ALA A 343 -1.31 31.22 -7.54
CA ALA A 343 -2.48 30.34 -7.60
C ALA A 343 -3.09 30.22 -9.01
N SER A 344 -2.99 31.28 -9.84
CA SER A 344 -3.50 31.24 -11.22
C SER A 344 -2.70 30.29 -12.13
N LYS A 345 -1.48 29.94 -11.75
CA LYS A 345 -0.63 28.97 -12.43
C LYS A 345 -0.70 27.56 -11.81
N GLY A 346 -1.68 27.29 -10.96
CA GLY A 346 -1.83 26.02 -10.29
C GLY A 346 -0.81 25.80 -9.16
N GLU A 347 -0.21 26.86 -8.61
CA GLU A 347 0.74 26.75 -7.52
C GLU A 347 0.03 26.80 -6.15
N THR A 348 0.60 26.14 -5.14
CA THR A 348 0.05 26.08 -3.78
C THR A 348 1.14 25.88 -2.74
N ARG A 349 0.85 26.19 -1.48
CA ARG A 349 1.56 25.61 -0.34
C ARG A 349 0.91 24.28 0.03
N LEU A 350 1.73 23.29 0.32
CA LEU A 350 1.22 21.96 0.68
C LEU A 350 0.39 21.99 1.96
N GLY A 351 0.83 22.74 2.98
CA GLY A 351 0.09 22.93 4.23
C GLY A 351 -1.29 23.56 4.05
N ASP A 352 -1.45 24.50 3.09
CA ASP A 352 -2.74 25.11 2.81
C ASP A 352 -3.65 24.16 2.01
N ALA A 353 -3.07 23.41 1.08
CA ALA A 353 -3.79 22.47 0.24
C ALA A 353 -4.38 21.30 1.05
N LEU A 354 -3.63 20.82 2.05
CA LEU A 354 -4.03 19.68 2.88
C LEU A 354 -4.79 20.09 4.15
N LYS A 355 -5.00 21.39 4.37
CA LYS A 355 -5.71 21.88 5.57
C LYS A 355 -7.16 21.43 5.66
N TYR A 356 -7.83 21.29 4.52
CA TYR A 356 -9.25 20.96 4.44
C TYR A 356 -9.46 19.78 3.48
N ILE A 357 -9.12 18.58 3.95
CA ILE A 357 -9.37 17.33 3.23
C ILE A 357 -10.84 16.95 3.40
N LYS A 358 -11.51 16.63 2.29
CA LYS A 358 -12.92 16.23 2.31
C LYS A 358 -13.05 14.70 2.33
N LYS A 359 -14.28 14.25 2.62
CA LYS A 359 -14.65 12.84 2.60
C LYS A 359 -14.33 12.20 1.25
N ASN A 360 -13.75 11.02 1.28
CA ASN A 360 -13.44 10.19 0.11
C ASN A 360 -12.47 10.80 -0.91
N GLU A 361 -11.71 11.83 -0.51
CA GLU A 361 -10.63 12.37 -1.33
C GLU A 361 -9.36 11.53 -1.17
N ALA A 362 -8.61 11.42 -2.25
CA ALA A 362 -7.27 10.86 -2.27
C ALA A 362 -6.26 11.95 -2.69
N HIS A 363 -5.31 12.24 -1.82
CA HIS A 363 -4.28 13.25 -2.04
C HIS A 363 -2.94 12.56 -2.24
N VAL A 364 -2.36 12.69 -3.42
CA VAL A 364 -1.06 12.10 -3.77
C VAL A 364 -0.01 13.21 -3.83
N ILE A 365 1.01 13.05 -3.02
CA ILE A 365 2.15 13.98 -2.92
C ILE A 365 3.36 13.28 -3.54
N ASP A 366 3.90 13.85 -4.59
CA ASP A 366 5.08 13.37 -5.29
C ASP A 366 6.37 13.98 -4.74
#